data_b759f5429f7c1bd7d637faeccf30e349
#
_entry.id   b759f5429f7c1bd7d637faeccf30e349
#
_cell.length_a   1.000
_cell.length_b   1.000
_cell.length_c   1.000
_cell.angle_alpha   90.00
_cell.angle_beta   90.00
_cell.angle_gamma   90.00
#
_symmetry.space_group_name_H-M   'P 1'
#
loop_
_entity.id
_entity.type
_entity.pdbx_description
1 polymer ?
#
loop_
_entity_poly.entity_id
_entity_poly.type
_entity_poly.pdbx_seq_one_letter_code
_entity_poly.pdbx_strand_id
1 'polypeptide(L)'
;MRTMTSSKIRVPFVVGLTGGIGSGKSAAADLFAELGAALVDTDRIAHRLTAPGGAAMAPIEAGFGAGVVAADGSLNRPAMRALAFEDPEARKRLEAILHPMIRDESLRLCLAADAPYVLLVVPLLVESGTYRERVARLCVVDCPEDVQVARVMQRSGLDATQVRAIMAAQASRGMRLAAADDVVDNGGSHAQLREQVECLHRTYLALAERARLAHGV
;
A
#
# COMPACT_ATOMS: atom_id res chain seq x y z
N MET A 1 5.36 44.45 9.33
CA MET A 1 4.18 43.57 9.39
C MET A 1 4.31 42.56 8.27
N ARG A 2 4.72 41.32 8.56
CA ARG A 2 4.78 40.23 7.60
C ARG A 2 3.35 39.63 7.53
N THR A 3 2.66 39.79 6.43
CA THR A 3 1.39 39.13 6.14
C THR A 3 1.64 37.62 6.11
N MET A 4 1.16 36.92 7.15
CA MET A 4 1.08 35.47 7.13
C MET A 4 0.07 35.08 6.04
N THR A 5 0.58 34.64 4.90
CA THR A 5 -0.22 34.02 3.83
C THR A 5 -0.83 32.76 4.43
N SER A 6 -2.13 32.75 4.60
CA SER A 6 -2.90 31.56 5.00
C SER A 6 -2.64 30.49 3.96
N SER A 7 -1.80 29.53 4.29
CA SER A 7 -1.57 28.34 3.47
C SER A 7 -2.86 27.55 3.46
N LYS A 8 -3.65 27.67 2.37
CA LYS A 8 -4.81 26.81 2.17
C LYS A 8 -4.32 25.35 2.19
N ILE A 9 -4.89 24.54 3.05
CA ILE A 9 -4.59 23.12 3.12
C ILE A 9 -4.95 22.49 1.77
N ARG A 10 -3.93 22.12 1.01
CA ARG A 10 -4.08 21.47 -0.29
C ARG A 10 -4.50 20.01 -0.02
N VAL A 11 -5.73 19.63 -0.39
CA VAL A 11 -6.16 18.23 -0.38
C VAL A 11 -5.53 17.56 -1.61
N PRO A 12 -4.62 16.60 -1.42
CA PRO A 12 -3.96 15.95 -2.55
C PRO A 12 -4.94 15.05 -3.31
N PHE A 13 -4.77 14.95 -4.64
CA PHE A 13 -5.43 13.91 -5.42
C PHE A 13 -4.72 12.58 -5.13
N VAL A 14 -5.42 11.65 -4.51
CA VAL A 14 -4.84 10.37 -4.08
C VAL A 14 -5.38 9.24 -4.96
N VAL A 15 -4.48 8.49 -5.58
CA VAL A 15 -4.77 7.25 -6.29
C VAL A 15 -4.33 6.07 -5.43
N GLY A 16 -5.24 5.18 -5.09
CA GLY A 16 -4.93 3.93 -4.41
C GLY A 16 -4.37 2.92 -5.40
N LEU A 17 -3.23 2.31 -5.11
CA LEU A 17 -2.65 1.22 -5.91
C LEU A 17 -2.69 -0.08 -5.12
N THR A 18 -3.33 -1.08 -5.68
CA THR A 18 -3.41 -2.43 -5.10
C THR A 18 -3.16 -3.51 -6.15
N GLY A 19 -3.14 -4.75 -5.73
CA GLY A 19 -2.97 -5.91 -6.62
C GLY A 19 -2.62 -7.15 -5.81
N GLY A 20 -2.97 -8.33 -6.32
CA GLY A 20 -2.69 -9.62 -5.69
C GLY A 20 -1.20 -9.87 -5.49
N ILE A 21 -0.89 -10.83 -4.62
CA ILE A 21 0.50 -11.28 -4.45
C ILE A 21 1.08 -11.67 -5.82
N GLY A 22 2.30 -11.24 -6.12
CA GLY A 22 2.95 -11.57 -7.41
C GLY A 22 2.44 -10.78 -8.63
N SER A 23 1.45 -9.89 -8.50
CA SER A 23 0.95 -9.07 -9.63
C SER A 23 1.97 -8.07 -10.18
N GLY A 24 3.02 -7.75 -9.43
CA GLY A 24 4.02 -6.75 -9.83
C GLY A 24 3.66 -5.31 -9.43
N LYS A 25 2.81 -5.15 -8.42
CA LYS A 25 2.41 -3.85 -7.87
C LYS A 25 3.60 -2.90 -7.60
N SER A 26 4.71 -3.42 -7.07
CA SER A 26 5.90 -2.60 -6.81
C SER A 26 6.53 -2.06 -8.09
N ALA A 27 6.63 -2.87 -9.15
CA ALA A 27 7.17 -2.41 -10.43
C ALA A 27 6.30 -1.30 -11.05
N ALA A 28 4.98 -1.42 -10.97
CA ALA A 28 4.08 -0.36 -11.41
C ALA A 28 4.23 0.91 -10.54
N ALA A 29 4.34 0.75 -9.21
CA ALA A 29 4.53 1.86 -8.29
C ALA A 29 5.83 2.62 -8.57
N ASP A 30 6.93 1.90 -8.80
CA ASP A 30 8.23 2.50 -9.12
C ASP A 30 8.17 3.30 -10.44
N LEU A 31 7.48 2.78 -11.47
CA LEU A 31 7.28 3.51 -12.72
C LEU A 31 6.47 4.79 -12.54
N PHE A 32 5.40 4.78 -11.74
CA PHE A 32 4.66 6.01 -11.41
C PHE A 32 5.53 7.01 -10.65
N ALA A 33 6.39 6.54 -9.75
CA ALA A 33 7.32 7.40 -9.01
C ALA A 33 8.38 8.04 -9.93
N GLU A 34 8.93 7.27 -10.89
CA GLU A 34 9.85 7.79 -11.93
C GLU A 34 9.21 8.93 -12.74
N LEU A 35 7.89 8.87 -12.96
CA LEU A 35 7.13 9.90 -13.68
C LEU A 35 6.75 11.10 -12.79
N GLY A 36 7.06 11.08 -11.49
CA GLY A 36 6.85 12.21 -10.59
C GLY A 36 5.64 12.11 -9.66
N ALA A 37 5.00 10.96 -9.54
CA ALA A 37 4.02 10.72 -8.48
C ALA A 37 4.69 10.61 -7.12
N ALA A 38 4.10 11.20 -6.07
CA ALA A 38 4.56 10.94 -4.71
C ALA A 38 4.09 9.54 -4.27
N LEU A 39 5.02 8.73 -3.79
CA LEU A 39 4.74 7.35 -3.37
C LEU A 39 4.56 7.27 -1.85
N VAL A 40 3.39 6.85 -1.39
CA VAL A 40 3.09 6.52 0.01
C VAL A 40 2.75 5.03 0.09
N ASP A 41 3.63 4.25 0.70
CA ASP A 41 3.53 2.79 0.78
C ASP A 41 3.25 2.37 2.23
N THR A 42 2.10 1.73 2.46
CA THR A 42 1.67 1.30 3.79
C THR A 42 2.54 0.19 4.38
N ASP A 43 3.15 -0.67 3.56
CA ASP A 43 4.10 -1.67 4.03
C ASP A 43 5.40 -1.01 4.52
N ARG A 44 5.90 -0.01 3.79
CA ARG A 44 7.06 0.78 4.24
C ARG A 44 6.76 1.55 5.52
N ILE A 45 5.54 2.06 5.69
CA ILE A 45 5.10 2.70 6.93
C ILE A 45 5.09 1.68 8.08
N ALA A 46 4.47 0.52 7.90
CA ALA A 46 4.45 -0.55 8.90
C ALA A 46 5.87 -0.97 9.31
N HIS A 47 6.78 -1.05 8.33
CA HIS A 47 8.20 -1.34 8.58
C HIS A 47 8.87 -0.27 9.47
N ARG A 48 8.66 1.01 9.19
CA ARG A 48 9.22 2.11 10.01
C ARG A 48 8.63 2.13 11.41
N LEU A 49 7.33 1.94 11.53
CA LEU A 49 6.64 1.91 12.83
C LEU A 49 7.15 0.77 13.74
N THR A 50 7.63 -0.31 13.16
CA THR A 50 8.12 -1.51 13.85
C THR A 50 9.65 -1.69 13.77
N ALA A 51 10.38 -0.67 13.31
CA ALA A 51 11.85 -0.61 13.33
C ALA A 51 12.38 -0.29 14.74
N PRO A 52 13.69 -0.38 15.00
CA PRO A 52 14.27 0.07 16.27
C PRO A 52 13.85 1.50 16.60
N GLY A 53 13.26 1.70 17.79
CA GLY A 53 12.70 3.00 18.20
C GLY A 53 11.43 3.44 17.46
N GLY A 54 10.83 2.58 16.64
CA GLY A 54 9.58 2.86 15.95
C GLY A 54 8.41 3.04 16.91
N ALA A 55 7.50 3.96 16.56
CA ALA A 55 6.41 4.37 17.46
C ALA A 55 5.45 3.24 17.86
N ALA A 56 5.36 2.15 17.07
CA ALA A 56 4.53 1.01 17.40
C ALA A 56 5.20 0.04 18.38
N MET A 57 6.51 0.15 18.63
CA MET A 57 7.22 -0.84 19.44
C MET A 57 6.77 -0.85 20.90
N ALA A 58 6.61 0.32 21.53
CA ALA A 58 6.15 0.39 22.92
C ALA A 58 4.75 -0.21 23.14
N PRO A 59 3.71 0.13 22.36
CA PRO A 59 2.40 -0.52 22.49
C PRO A 59 2.42 -2.01 22.12
N ILE A 60 3.27 -2.45 21.18
CA ILE A 60 3.44 -3.88 20.85
C ILE A 60 4.07 -4.63 22.02
N GLU A 61 5.16 -4.13 22.59
CA GLU A 61 5.80 -4.74 23.74
C GLU A 61 4.87 -4.81 24.95
N ALA A 62 4.12 -3.75 25.22
CA ALA A 62 3.09 -3.74 26.28
C ALA A 62 1.99 -4.78 26.07
N GLY A 63 1.57 -5.02 24.82
CA GLY A 63 0.49 -5.96 24.48
C GLY A 63 0.92 -7.43 24.34
N PHE A 64 2.21 -7.68 24.07
CA PHE A 64 2.72 -9.02 23.71
C PHE A 64 3.93 -9.46 24.53
N GLY A 65 4.52 -8.57 25.33
CA GLY A 65 5.72 -8.83 26.11
C GLY A 65 7.02 -8.75 25.30
N ALA A 66 8.14 -8.89 26.00
CA ALA A 66 9.48 -8.75 25.40
C ALA A 66 9.83 -9.84 24.37
N GLY A 67 9.13 -10.98 24.36
CA GLY A 67 9.40 -12.09 23.42
C GLY A 67 9.19 -11.72 21.94
N VAL A 68 8.45 -10.67 21.67
CA VAL A 68 8.22 -10.16 20.31
C VAL A 68 9.13 -8.99 19.92
N VAL A 69 10.07 -8.63 20.77
CA VAL A 69 11.09 -7.60 20.53
C VAL A 69 12.42 -8.27 20.20
N ALA A 70 13.02 -7.87 19.09
CA ALA A 70 14.35 -8.35 18.68
C ALA A 70 15.46 -7.64 19.49
N ALA A 71 16.68 -8.18 19.43
CA ALA A 71 17.81 -7.65 20.17
C ALA A 71 18.18 -6.20 19.82
N ASP A 72 17.84 -5.75 18.60
CA ASP A 72 18.04 -4.37 18.14
C ASP A 72 16.87 -3.42 18.52
N GLY A 73 15.85 -3.92 19.22
CA GLY A 73 14.66 -3.18 19.60
C GLY A 73 13.57 -3.10 18.51
N SER A 74 13.75 -3.78 17.37
CA SER A 74 12.72 -3.89 16.34
C SER A 74 11.72 -5.01 16.66
N LEU A 75 10.64 -5.10 15.89
CA LEU A 75 9.69 -6.22 15.95
C LEU A 75 10.37 -7.52 15.51
N ASN A 76 10.37 -8.52 16.39
CA ASN A 76 10.73 -9.90 16.04
C ASN A 76 9.63 -10.52 15.18
N ARG A 77 9.70 -10.27 13.85
CA ARG A 77 8.69 -10.69 12.88
C ARG A 77 8.45 -12.20 12.85
N PRO A 78 9.49 -13.06 12.94
CA PRO A 78 9.28 -14.51 13.06
C PRO A 78 8.45 -14.89 14.30
N ALA A 79 8.81 -14.38 15.48
CA ALA A 79 8.09 -14.66 16.73
C ALA A 79 6.64 -14.15 16.67
N MET A 80 6.43 -12.92 16.19
CA MET A 80 5.09 -12.35 16.05
C MET A 80 4.24 -13.10 15.01
N ARG A 81 4.85 -13.57 13.92
CA ARG A 81 4.15 -14.41 12.93
C ARG A 81 3.71 -15.74 13.50
N ALA A 82 4.58 -16.41 14.25
CA ALA A 82 4.24 -17.66 14.94
C ALA A 82 3.06 -17.45 15.89
N LEU A 83 3.13 -16.41 16.74
CA LEU A 83 2.08 -16.07 17.68
C LEU A 83 0.75 -15.75 16.98
N ALA A 84 0.77 -14.95 15.94
CA ALA A 84 -0.44 -14.58 15.19
C ALA A 84 -1.03 -15.76 14.38
N PHE A 85 -0.22 -16.79 14.09
CA PHE A 85 -0.69 -18.02 13.46
C PHE A 85 -1.38 -18.93 14.46
N GLU A 86 -0.86 -19.03 15.69
CA GLU A 86 -1.40 -19.87 16.76
C GLU A 86 -2.61 -19.23 17.46
N ASP A 87 -2.63 -17.90 17.58
CA ASP A 87 -3.67 -17.14 18.28
C ASP A 87 -4.29 -16.06 17.38
N PRO A 88 -5.51 -16.30 16.83
CA PRO A 88 -6.23 -15.29 16.03
C PRO A 88 -6.50 -13.98 16.79
N GLU A 89 -6.63 -14.01 18.11
CA GLU A 89 -6.81 -12.79 18.92
C GLU A 89 -5.50 -12.00 19.04
N ALA A 90 -4.34 -12.66 19.06
CA ALA A 90 -3.06 -11.97 18.96
C ALA A 90 -2.94 -11.21 17.63
N ARG A 91 -3.37 -11.81 16.53
CA ARG A 91 -3.42 -11.14 15.23
C ARG A 91 -4.31 -9.91 15.28
N LYS A 92 -5.53 -10.00 15.81
CA LYS A 92 -6.45 -8.86 15.92
C LYS A 92 -5.88 -7.75 16.81
N ARG A 93 -5.23 -8.10 17.93
CA ARG A 93 -4.57 -7.11 18.80
C ARG A 93 -3.45 -6.38 18.07
N LEU A 94 -2.61 -7.08 17.30
CA LEU A 94 -1.56 -6.45 16.51
C LEU A 94 -2.14 -5.51 15.45
N GLU A 95 -3.16 -5.94 14.74
CA GLU A 95 -3.88 -5.14 13.75
C GLU A 95 -4.51 -3.89 14.41
N ALA A 96 -5.09 -4.02 15.60
CA ALA A 96 -5.67 -2.91 16.34
C ALA A 96 -4.62 -1.85 16.75
N ILE A 97 -3.37 -2.24 16.97
CA ILE A 97 -2.26 -1.31 17.23
C ILE A 97 -1.77 -0.68 15.92
N LEU A 98 -1.49 -1.50 14.91
CA LEU A 98 -0.81 -1.03 13.71
C LEU A 98 -1.71 -0.28 12.73
N HIS A 99 -2.96 -0.72 12.53
CA HIS A 99 -3.83 -0.12 11.51
C HIS A 99 -4.09 1.37 11.73
N PRO A 100 -4.45 1.87 12.94
CA PRO A 100 -4.61 3.31 13.14
C PRO A 100 -3.31 4.07 12.91
N MET A 101 -2.17 3.56 13.38
CA MET A 101 -0.88 4.23 13.22
C MET A 101 -0.44 4.31 11.74
N ILE A 102 -0.63 3.23 10.98
CA ILE A 102 -0.35 3.21 9.53
C ILE A 102 -1.26 4.19 8.81
N ARG A 103 -2.54 4.21 9.17
CA ARG A 103 -3.54 5.08 8.57
C ARG A 103 -3.21 6.56 8.80
N ASP A 104 -2.87 6.94 10.02
CA ASP A 104 -2.59 8.32 10.39
C ASP A 104 -1.29 8.80 9.75
N GLU A 105 -0.25 7.96 9.75
CA GLU A 105 1.02 8.27 9.10
C GLU A 105 0.87 8.33 7.57
N SER A 106 0.07 7.44 6.95
CA SER A 106 -0.20 7.52 5.51
C SER A 106 -0.93 8.81 5.14
N LEU A 107 -1.92 9.24 5.93
CA LEU A 107 -2.61 10.50 5.73
C LEU A 107 -1.65 11.69 5.86
N ARG A 108 -0.83 11.71 6.92
CA ARG A 108 0.18 12.76 7.13
C ARG A 108 1.12 12.88 5.95
N LEU A 109 1.62 11.75 5.43
CA LEU A 109 2.52 11.73 4.27
C LEU A 109 1.82 12.16 2.98
N CYS A 110 0.57 11.76 2.76
CA CYS A 110 -0.22 12.22 1.61
C CYS A 110 -0.39 13.75 1.65
N LEU A 111 -0.73 14.32 2.80
CA LEU A 111 -0.92 15.78 2.96
C LEU A 111 0.39 16.57 2.82
N ALA A 112 1.51 15.98 3.20
CA ALA A 112 2.84 16.60 3.12
C ALA A 112 3.51 16.45 1.73
N ALA A 113 2.91 15.67 0.83
CA ALA A 113 3.51 15.41 -0.47
C ALA A 113 3.49 16.67 -1.37
N ASP A 114 4.66 17.02 -1.89
CA ASP A 114 4.80 18.07 -2.91
C ASP A 114 4.93 17.41 -4.30
N ALA A 115 3.79 16.95 -4.82
CA ALA A 115 3.68 16.29 -6.12
C ALA A 115 2.31 16.58 -6.74
N PRO A 116 2.14 16.42 -8.06
CA PRO A 116 0.86 16.62 -8.72
C PRO A 116 -0.25 15.73 -8.14
N TYR A 117 0.08 14.48 -7.80
CA TYR A 117 -0.80 13.54 -7.14
C TYR A 117 0.01 12.54 -6.30
N VAL A 118 -0.69 11.85 -5.40
CA VAL A 118 -0.11 10.82 -4.52
C VAL A 118 -0.57 9.43 -4.97
N LEU A 119 0.36 8.49 -5.08
CA LEU A 119 0.08 7.08 -5.24
C LEU A 119 0.16 6.41 -3.86
N LEU A 120 -1.00 6.06 -3.30
CA LEU A 120 -1.11 5.36 -2.02
C LEU A 120 -1.14 3.85 -2.27
N VAL A 121 -0.03 3.18 -1.97
CA VAL A 121 0.13 1.74 -2.17
C VAL A 121 -0.38 0.98 -0.94
N VAL A 122 -1.45 0.20 -1.13
CA VAL A 122 -2.08 -0.60 -0.08
C VAL A 122 -2.27 -2.03 -0.59
N PRO A 123 -1.56 -3.03 -0.06
CA PRO A 123 -1.64 -4.42 -0.56
C PRO A 123 -3.05 -5.03 -0.47
N LEU A 124 -3.75 -4.77 0.63
CA LEU A 124 -5.08 -5.31 0.92
C LEU A 124 -6.16 -4.22 0.91
N LEU A 125 -6.14 -3.36 -0.12
CA LEU A 125 -7.03 -2.20 -0.20
C LEU A 125 -8.48 -2.61 -0.35
N VAL A 126 -8.74 -3.61 -1.19
CA VAL A 126 -10.09 -4.11 -1.46
C VAL A 126 -10.62 -4.88 -0.26
N GLU A 127 -9.77 -5.70 0.36
CA GLU A 127 -10.11 -6.52 1.52
C GLU A 127 -10.44 -5.69 2.77
N SER A 128 -9.67 -4.63 3.00
CA SER A 128 -9.84 -3.78 4.19
C SER A 128 -11.07 -2.88 4.13
N GLY A 129 -11.53 -2.51 2.93
CA GLY A 129 -12.64 -1.57 2.71
C GLY A 129 -12.39 -0.14 3.21
N THR A 130 -11.42 0.06 4.10
CA THR A 130 -11.21 1.32 4.84
C THR A 130 -10.52 2.42 4.04
N TYR A 131 -9.86 2.07 2.95
CA TYR A 131 -9.11 3.02 2.12
C TYR A 131 -9.90 3.54 0.92
N ARG A 132 -11.02 2.89 0.53
CA ARG A 132 -11.77 3.27 -0.67
C ARG A 132 -12.27 4.73 -0.64
N GLU A 133 -12.74 5.18 0.52
CA GLU A 133 -13.23 6.54 0.71
C GLU A 133 -12.13 7.61 0.75
N ARG A 134 -10.86 7.18 0.84
CA ARG A 134 -9.69 8.05 0.96
C ARG A 134 -8.95 8.26 -0.35
N VAL A 135 -9.34 7.53 -1.37
CA VAL A 135 -8.73 7.60 -2.69
C VAL A 135 -9.74 8.10 -3.71
N ALA A 136 -9.30 9.00 -4.56
CA ALA A 136 -10.13 9.52 -5.65
C ALA A 136 -10.33 8.48 -6.75
N ARG A 137 -9.35 7.59 -6.93
CA ARG A 137 -9.40 6.47 -7.88
C ARG A 137 -8.67 5.26 -7.31
N LEU A 138 -9.13 4.08 -7.70
CA LEU A 138 -8.51 2.81 -7.37
C LEU A 138 -7.90 2.19 -8.62
N CYS A 139 -6.58 2.07 -8.64
CA CYS A 139 -5.81 1.39 -9.68
C CYS A 139 -5.43 -0.01 -9.21
N VAL A 140 -5.78 -1.02 -10.00
CA VAL A 140 -5.44 -2.43 -9.73
C VAL A 140 -4.37 -2.90 -10.70
N VAL A 141 -3.25 -3.39 -10.17
CA VAL A 141 -2.25 -4.09 -10.97
C VAL A 141 -2.67 -5.56 -11.04
N ASP A 142 -3.00 -6.01 -12.24
CA ASP A 142 -3.50 -7.34 -12.53
C ASP A 142 -2.51 -8.15 -13.36
N CYS A 143 -2.52 -9.45 -13.20
CA CYS A 143 -1.93 -10.40 -14.14
C CYS A 143 -2.57 -11.79 -13.94
N PRO A 144 -2.43 -12.72 -14.90
CA PRO A 144 -2.93 -14.09 -14.78
C PRO A 144 -2.41 -14.77 -13.50
N GLU A 145 -3.23 -15.62 -12.88
CA GLU A 145 -2.92 -16.26 -11.60
C GLU A 145 -1.73 -17.22 -11.68
N ASP A 146 -1.54 -17.90 -12.79
CA ASP A 146 -0.39 -18.75 -13.06
C ASP A 146 0.93 -17.94 -13.11
N VAL A 147 0.88 -16.74 -13.69
CA VAL A 147 2.01 -15.78 -13.68
C VAL A 147 2.30 -15.31 -12.26
N GLN A 148 1.27 -15.01 -11.45
CA GLN A 148 1.44 -14.65 -10.05
C GLN A 148 2.14 -15.77 -9.28
N VAL A 149 1.67 -17.02 -9.43
CA VAL A 149 2.26 -18.19 -8.77
C VAL A 149 3.73 -18.35 -9.16
N ALA A 150 4.04 -18.35 -10.47
CA ALA A 150 5.40 -18.50 -10.95
C ALA A 150 6.37 -17.43 -10.39
N ARG A 151 5.94 -16.16 -10.40
CA ARG A 151 6.73 -15.04 -9.88
C ARG A 151 6.99 -15.15 -8.38
N VAL A 152 5.99 -15.56 -7.60
CA VAL A 152 6.14 -15.71 -6.15
C VAL A 152 7.03 -16.89 -5.79
N MET A 153 6.88 -18.03 -6.47
CA MET A 153 7.75 -19.19 -6.31
C MET A 153 9.22 -18.81 -6.57
N GLN A 154 9.49 -18.13 -7.68
CA GLN A 154 10.85 -17.71 -8.04
C GLN A 154 11.46 -16.75 -7.01
N ARG A 155 10.67 -15.79 -6.51
CA ARG A 155 11.15 -14.74 -5.59
C ARG A 155 11.33 -15.23 -4.16
N SER A 156 10.42 -16.09 -3.68
CA SER A 156 10.26 -16.38 -2.26
C SER A 156 10.58 -17.82 -1.88
N GLY A 157 10.84 -18.71 -2.84
CA GLY A 157 11.12 -20.12 -2.60
C GLY A 157 9.92 -20.92 -2.07
N LEU A 158 8.72 -20.34 -2.07
CA LEU A 158 7.47 -21.02 -1.70
C LEU A 158 7.05 -22.00 -2.80
N ASP A 159 6.41 -23.10 -2.43
CA ASP A 159 5.78 -23.99 -3.41
C ASP A 159 4.43 -23.43 -3.91
N ALA A 160 3.92 -24.00 -5.00
CA ALA A 160 2.68 -23.55 -5.62
C ALA A 160 1.45 -23.66 -4.70
N THR A 161 1.42 -24.63 -3.81
CA THR A 161 0.33 -24.85 -2.84
C THR A 161 0.30 -23.73 -1.81
N GLN A 162 1.47 -23.39 -1.27
CA GLN A 162 1.63 -22.28 -0.33
C GLN A 162 1.24 -20.94 -0.96
N VAL A 163 1.66 -20.70 -2.21
CA VAL A 163 1.31 -19.47 -2.93
C VAL A 163 -0.21 -19.37 -3.15
N ARG A 164 -0.84 -20.46 -3.59
CA ARG A 164 -2.31 -20.50 -3.79
C ARG A 164 -3.07 -20.30 -2.47
N ALA A 165 -2.58 -20.83 -1.36
CA ALA A 165 -3.17 -20.59 -0.04
C ALA A 165 -3.12 -19.09 0.35
N ILE A 166 -2.01 -18.40 0.05
CA ILE A 166 -1.91 -16.94 0.26
C ILE A 166 -2.89 -16.20 -0.65
N MET A 167 -2.99 -16.60 -1.93
CA MET A 167 -3.95 -16.00 -2.87
C MET A 167 -5.40 -16.18 -2.42
N ALA A 168 -5.75 -17.35 -1.90
CA ALA A 168 -7.09 -17.66 -1.40
C ALA A 168 -7.49 -16.85 -0.16
N ALA A 169 -6.51 -16.35 0.61
CA ALA A 169 -6.73 -15.46 1.75
C ALA A 169 -6.91 -13.98 1.34
N GLN A 170 -6.68 -13.64 0.06
CA GLN A 170 -6.90 -12.32 -0.51
C GLN A 170 -8.26 -12.23 -1.21
N ALA A 171 -8.73 -11.02 -1.51
CA ALA A 171 -9.87 -10.85 -2.42
C ALA A 171 -9.60 -11.56 -3.75
N SER A 172 -10.61 -12.17 -4.34
CA SER A 172 -10.45 -12.82 -5.64
C SER A 172 -10.04 -11.82 -6.72
N ARG A 173 -9.41 -12.30 -7.79
CA ARG A 173 -9.08 -11.47 -8.96
C ARG A 173 -10.31 -10.73 -9.48
N GLY A 174 -11.46 -11.42 -9.58
CA GLY A 174 -12.72 -10.82 -10.02
C GLY A 174 -13.20 -9.69 -9.11
N MET A 175 -13.10 -9.86 -7.79
CA MET A 175 -13.46 -8.80 -6.81
C MET A 175 -12.55 -7.58 -6.95
N ARG A 176 -11.24 -7.78 -7.11
CA ARG A 176 -10.31 -6.65 -7.32
C ARG A 176 -10.61 -5.89 -8.60
N LEU A 177 -10.83 -6.60 -9.71
CA LEU A 177 -11.16 -5.98 -11.00
C LEU A 177 -12.51 -5.25 -10.96
N ALA A 178 -13.51 -5.80 -10.29
CA ALA A 178 -14.82 -5.14 -10.13
C ALA A 178 -14.76 -3.87 -9.27
N ALA A 179 -13.81 -3.77 -8.34
CA ALA A 179 -13.62 -2.59 -7.51
C ALA A 179 -12.76 -1.50 -8.19
N ALA A 180 -12.05 -1.84 -9.27
CA ALA A 180 -11.09 -0.94 -9.92
C ALA A 180 -11.78 0.16 -10.72
N ASP A 181 -11.26 1.39 -10.58
CA ASP A 181 -11.53 2.48 -11.54
C ASP A 181 -10.58 2.39 -12.74
N ASP A 182 -9.37 1.86 -12.52
CA ASP A 182 -8.32 1.68 -13.53
C ASP A 182 -7.62 0.35 -13.32
N VAL A 183 -7.19 -0.28 -14.42
CA VAL A 183 -6.45 -1.54 -14.40
C VAL A 183 -5.15 -1.38 -15.16
N VAL A 184 -4.06 -1.89 -14.58
CA VAL A 184 -2.76 -2.06 -15.22
C VAL A 184 -2.53 -3.55 -15.40
N ASP A 185 -2.54 -4.03 -16.65
CA ASP A 185 -2.20 -5.41 -16.96
C ASP A 185 -0.68 -5.60 -16.96
N ASN A 186 -0.20 -6.41 -16.03
CA ASN A 186 1.21 -6.80 -15.91
C ASN A 186 1.43 -8.27 -16.25
N GLY A 187 0.60 -8.84 -17.12
CA GLY A 187 0.81 -10.18 -17.69
C GLY A 187 1.83 -10.23 -18.82
N GLY A 188 2.12 -9.08 -19.42
CA GLY A 188 3.00 -8.92 -20.56
C GLY A 188 4.44 -8.50 -20.23
N SER A 189 5.06 -7.78 -21.17
CA SER A 189 6.44 -7.27 -21.05
C SER A 189 6.51 -6.01 -20.18
N HIS A 190 7.72 -5.70 -19.67
CA HIS A 190 7.97 -4.46 -18.93
C HIS A 190 7.70 -3.20 -19.79
N ALA A 191 7.92 -3.25 -21.11
CA ALA A 191 7.60 -2.15 -22.00
C ALA A 191 6.09 -1.87 -22.05
N GLN A 192 5.28 -2.91 -22.16
CA GLN A 192 3.81 -2.79 -22.12
C GLN A 192 3.31 -2.27 -20.76
N LEU A 193 3.92 -2.70 -19.66
CA LEU A 193 3.63 -2.13 -18.34
C LEU A 193 3.91 -0.63 -18.31
N ARG A 194 5.07 -0.21 -18.80
CA ARG A 194 5.49 1.22 -18.86
C ARG A 194 4.50 2.05 -19.68
N GLU A 195 4.12 1.61 -20.86
CA GLU A 195 3.16 2.32 -21.73
C GLU A 195 1.81 2.55 -21.03
N GLN A 196 1.29 1.53 -20.34
CA GLN A 196 0.04 1.64 -19.58
C GLN A 196 0.17 2.61 -18.40
N VAL A 197 1.28 2.53 -17.65
CA VAL A 197 1.57 3.44 -16.54
C VAL A 197 1.69 4.87 -17.03
N GLU A 198 2.38 5.14 -18.13
CA GLU A 198 2.49 6.48 -18.74
C GLU A 198 1.13 7.02 -19.18
N CYS A 199 0.26 6.18 -19.74
CA CYS A 199 -1.10 6.57 -20.12
C CYS A 199 -1.92 6.97 -18.89
N LEU A 200 -1.92 6.15 -17.85
CA LEU A 200 -2.63 6.43 -16.59
C LEU A 200 -2.04 7.63 -15.87
N HIS A 201 -0.71 7.80 -15.88
CA HIS A 201 -0.06 8.98 -15.29
C HIS A 201 -0.59 10.28 -15.90
N ARG A 202 -0.68 10.37 -17.25
CA ARG A 202 -1.26 11.53 -17.91
C ARG A 202 -2.73 11.77 -17.49
N THR A 203 -3.50 10.70 -17.35
CA THR A 203 -4.87 10.75 -16.87
C THR A 203 -4.95 11.30 -15.44
N TYR A 204 -4.09 10.82 -14.55
CA TYR A 204 -4.06 11.26 -13.14
C TYR A 204 -3.60 12.72 -13.00
N LEU A 205 -2.65 13.17 -13.81
CA LEU A 205 -2.27 14.59 -13.87
C LEU A 205 -3.47 15.48 -14.24
N ALA A 206 -4.22 15.11 -15.28
CA ALA A 206 -5.38 15.87 -15.70
C ALA A 206 -6.50 15.87 -14.64
N LEU A 207 -6.74 14.75 -13.97
CA LEU A 207 -7.73 14.64 -12.89
C LEU A 207 -7.32 15.45 -11.65
N ALA A 208 -6.05 15.38 -11.27
CA ALA A 208 -5.51 16.16 -10.16
C ALA A 208 -5.64 17.66 -10.39
N GLU A 209 -5.34 18.13 -11.61
CA GLU A 209 -5.49 19.54 -11.97
C GLU A 209 -6.97 19.99 -11.94
N ARG A 210 -7.89 19.17 -12.47
CA ARG A 210 -9.34 19.46 -12.38
C ARG A 210 -9.82 19.55 -10.93
N ALA A 211 -9.37 18.61 -10.07
CA ALA A 211 -9.71 18.61 -8.66
C ALA A 211 -9.17 19.87 -7.96
N ARG A 212 -7.95 20.30 -8.29
CA ARG A 212 -7.35 21.53 -7.78
C ARG A 212 -8.18 22.76 -8.14
N LEU A 213 -8.58 22.89 -9.39
CA LEU A 213 -9.40 24.01 -9.87
C LEU A 213 -10.78 24.04 -9.22
N ALA A 214 -11.40 22.87 -9.00
CA ALA A 214 -12.71 22.76 -8.37
C ALA A 214 -12.70 23.17 -6.89
N HIS A 215 -11.57 23.01 -6.18
CA HIS A 215 -11.43 23.41 -4.78
C HIS A 215 -10.86 24.82 -4.59
N GLY A 216 -10.64 25.57 -5.67
CA GLY A 216 -10.20 26.98 -5.63
C GLY A 216 -8.79 27.20 -5.08
N VAL A 217 -7.91 26.21 -5.29
CA VAL A 217 -6.50 26.23 -4.86
C VAL A 217 -5.58 26.41 -6.05
#